data_b1863289b7d2921a7060c49d57e23288
#
_entry.id   b1863289b7d2921a7060c49d57e23288
#
_cell.length_a   1.000
_cell.length_b   1.000
_cell.length_c   1.000
_cell.angle_alpha   90.00
_cell.angle_beta   90.00
_cell.angle_gamma   90.00
#
_symmetry.space_group_name_H-M   'P 1'
#
loop_
_entity.id
_entity.type
_entity.pdbx_description
1 polymer ?
#
loop_
_entity_poly.entity_id
_entity_poly.type
_entity_poly.pdbx_seq_one_letter_code
_entity_poly.pdbx_strand_id
1 'polypeptide(L)'
;MTIDQLNQDCFCFSLDREALVHALETELGTAGVSEQLKERCASAFAAQPVFVGAEQLQRMAQVVQAVEAIVAMPAHREQVLATAPATARVAAVAAQSVFFGYDFHLDQGRLGLIEINTNAGGAMLNAVLARAQRSCCAAMDSLVPTRASVALFEQRLVDMFRREWRLSRPGARPLATIAIVDEVPAQQYLYPEFLLFQRLFERHGLRAVVADPSELHWRDGQLWHGELAIDLVYNRLTDFYLEQPGSAALREAWLQQGVVLTPHPQAHALYADKRLLALFSDGARLQALGVPEATRQLLLDHVPHTEIVTAAAAERLWAARRGLFFKPVAGYGGRAAYRGDKLTRRVWEEILGGEYVAQAFMLPGERRVEAADSSQAMKFDLRAYAYAGQVQWVAARLYQGQTTNFRTPGGGFAPVYSTVDASGNAFSHYGGEHASYIFLLDDGGAVHPLPHALYVALARQEALAPSLGGQTLRLADWYVRLKDGEPETVVNETYGLYEIDQQGRINVVKAPADAGWPTVAERERMRTLLFADKSTEI
;
A
#
# COMPACT_ATOMS: atom_id res chain seq x y z
N MET A 1 -9.33 -25.34 5.07
CA MET A 1 -10.27 -24.48 4.29
C MET A 1 -9.44 -23.79 3.22
N THR A 2 -9.80 -23.86 1.94
CA THR A 2 -9.06 -23.19 0.87
C THR A 2 -9.31 -21.68 0.90
N ILE A 3 -8.45 -20.90 0.23
CA ILE A 3 -8.64 -19.44 0.07
C ILE A 3 -10.00 -19.13 -0.57
N ASP A 4 -10.37 -19.88 -1.60
CA ASP A 4 -11.65 -19.69 -2.27
C ASP A 4 -12.83 -19.96 -1.33
N GLN A 5 -12.76 -21.03 -0.52
CA GLN A 5 -13.76 -21.29 0.51
C GLN A 5 -13.84 -20.18 1.56
N LEU A 6 -12.68 -19.62 1.98
CA LEU A 6 -12.68 -18.47 2.89
C LEU A 6 -13.35 -17.24 2.26
N ASN A 7 -13.10 -16.97 0.99
CA ASN A 7 -13.73 -15.85 0.29
C ASN A 7 -15.22 -16.08 0.03
N GLN A 8 -15.71 -17.32 -0.03
CA GLN A 8 -17.13 -17.63 -0.24
C GLN A 8 -17.92 -17.76 1.08
N ASP A 9 -17.34 -18.38 2.11
CA ASP A 9 -18.09 -18.87 3.25
C ASP A 9 -17.64 -18.30 4.61
N CYS A 10 -16.52 -17.53 4.67
CA CYS A 10 -16.06 -16.97 5.94
C CYS A 10 -16.65 -15.57 6.18
N PHE A 11 -17.52 -15.46 7.17
CA PHE A 11 -18.08 -14.20 7.68
C PHE A 11 -17.62 -13.90 9.11
N CYS A 12 -16.50 -14.48 9.52
CA CYS A 12 -15.96 -14.35 10.87
C CYS A 12 -15.35 -12.99 11.19
N PHE A 13 -15.38 -12.05 10.25
CA PHE A 13 -14.87 -10.70 10.46
C PHE A 13 -15.99 -9.69 10.23
N SER A 14 -15.98 -8.66 11.03
CA SER A 14 -16.90 -7.55 10.90
C SER A 14 -16.14 -6.22 11.03
N LEU A 15 -16.69 -5.20 10.41
CA LEU A 15 -16.26 -3.83 10.65
C LEU A 15 -17.08 -3.28 11.82
N ASP A 16 -16.40 -3.01 12.91
CA ASP A 16 -16.98 -2.27 14.02
C ASP A 16 -17.08 -0.79 13.62
N ARG A 17 -18.29 -0.36 13.25
CA ARG A 17 -18.54 1.00 12.77
C ARG A 17 -18.32 2.05 13.87
N GLU A 18 -18.62 1.74 15.11
CA GLU A 18 -18.38 2.64 16.24
C GLU A 18 -16.87 2.77 16.48
N ALA A 19 -16.13 1.66 16.46
CA ALA A 19 -14.67 1.68 16.53
C ALA A 19 -14.03 2.42 15.36
N LEU A 20 -14.59 2.31 14.14
CA LEU A 20 -14.12 3.06 12.98
C LEU A 20 -14.31 4.57 13.17
N VAL A 21 -15.51 4.99 13.58
CA VAL A 21 -15.79 6.41 13.87
C VAL A 21 -14.90 6.92 14.99
N HIS A 22 -14.76 6.15 16.06
CA HIS A 22 -13.88 6.51 17.18
C HIS A 22 -12.40 6.61 16.74
N ALA A 23 -11.93 5.70 15.91
CA ALA A 23 -10.57 5.76 15.37
C ALA A 23 -10.36 7.01 14.50
N LEU A 24 -11.34 7.37 13.67
CA LEU A 24 -11.29 8.61 12.87
C LEU A 24 -11.33 9.86 13.76
N GLU A 25 -12.18 9.90 14.77
CA GLU A 25 -12.26 11.01 15.71
C GLU A 25 -10.99 11.17 16.55
N THR A 26 -10.37 10.05 16.93
CA THR A 26 -9.09 10.05 17.64
C THR A 26 -7.97 10.62 16.76
N GLU A 27 -7.95 10.25 15.49
CA GLU A 27 -6.91 10.68 14.55
C GLU A 27 -7.09 12.14 14.10
N LEU A 28 -8.32 12.55 13.81
CA LEU A 28 -8.61 13.86 13.22
C LEU A 28 -8.99 14.93 14.26
N GLY A 29 -9.25 14.52 15.50
CA GLY A 29 -9.83 15.36 16.55
C GLY A 29 -11.34 15.50 16.38
N THR A 30 -12.08 15.48 17.50
CA THR A 30 -13.56 15.53 17.51
C THR A 30 -14.14 16.77 16.83
N ALA A 31 -13.45 17.90 16.86
CA ALA A 31 -13.86 19.14 16.20
C ALA A 31 -13.62 19.16 14.67
N GLY A 32 -12.85 18.21 14.13
CA GLY A 32 -12.49 18.16 12.71
C GLY A 32 -13.32 17.18 11.89
N VAL A 33 -14.15 16.36 12.51
CA VAL A 33 -14.91 15.31 11.82
C VAL A 33 -16.35 15.77 11.61
N SER A 34 -16.63 16.41 10.47
CA SER A 34 -18.01 16.72 10.09
C SER A 34 -18.80 15.44 9.80
N GLU A 35 -20.14 15.49 9.95
CA GLU A 35 -21.00 14.35 9.57
C GLU A 35 -20.80 13.92 8.11
N GLN A 36 -20.57 14.86 7.21
CA GLN A 36 -20.24 14.55 5.80
C GLN A 36 -18.94 13.75 5.67
N LEU A 37 -17.94 14.01 6.51
CA LEU A 37 -16.68 13.28 6.52
C LEU A 37 -16.91 11.86 7.05
N LYS A 38 -17.71 11.69 8.10
CA LYS A 38 -18.10 10.39 8.65
C LYS A 38 -18.85 9.55 7.61
N GLU A 39 -19.79 10.15 6.88
CA GLU A 39 -20.54 9.48 5.82
C GLU A 39 -19.63 9.05 4.66
N ARG A 40 -18.71 9.93 4.21
CA ARG A 40 -17.73 9.59 3.17
C ARG A 40 -16.81 8.44 3.61
N CYS A 41 -16.31 8.49 4.83
CA CYS A 41 -15.48 7.40 5.38
C CYS A 41 -16.29 6.10 5.50
N ALA A 42 -17.52 6.15 6.02
CA ALA A 42 -18.35 4.96 6.18
C ALA A 42 -18.63 4.25 4.85
N SER A 43 -18.76 4.99 3.73
CA SER A 43 -18.95 4.43 2.40
C SER A 43 -17.66 3.97 1.72
N ALA A 44 -16.50 4.32 2.28
CA ALA A 44 -15.20 3.95 1.71
C ALA A 44 -14.74 2.53 2.10
N PHE A 45 -15.42 1.87 3.05
CA PHE A 45 -14.96 0.62 3.64
C PHE A 45 -15.97 -0.53 3.47
N ALA A 46 -15.45 -1.66 3.03
CA ALA A 46 -16.18 -2.92 3.05
C ALA A 46 -16.10 -3.56 4.45
N ALA A 47 -17.18 -4.25 4.83
CA ALA A 47 -17.26 -4.88 6.15
C ALA A 47 -16.37 -6.13 6.27
N GLN A 48 -16.24 -6.90 5.20
CA GLN A 48 -15.51 -8.16 5.20
C GLN A 48 -14.15 -8.04 4.51
N PRO A 49 -13.11 -8.74 5.05
CA PRO A 49 -11.80 -8.81 4.42
C PRO A 49 -11.81 -9.73 3.19
N VAL A 50 -10.76 -9.61 2.40
CA VAL A 50 -10.43 -10.55 1.31
C VAL A 50 -9.30 -11.46 1.78
N PHE A 51 -9.42 -12.76 1.50
CA PHE A 51 -8.37 -13.73 1.78
C PHE A 51 -7.52 -13.97 0.55
N VAL A 52 -6.19 -13.96 0.74
CA VAL A 52 -5.20 -14.15 -0.32
C VAL A 52 -4.14 -15.13 0.18
N GLY A 53 -3.70 -16.05 -0.65
CA GLY A 53 -2.63 -16.97 -0.28
C GLY A 53 -1.28 -16.25 -0.12
N ALA A 54 -0.44 -16.77 0.74
CA ALA A 54 0.91 -16.22 0.96
C ALA A 54 1.74 -16.23 -0.33
N GLU A 55 1.62 -17.28 -1.15
CA GLU A 55 2.29 -17.36 -2.44
C GLU A 55 1.88 -16.22 -3.39
N GLN A 56 0.60 -15.87 -3.46
CA GLN A 56 0.13 -14.77 -4.30
C GLN A 56 0.67 -13.42 -3.81
N LEU A 57 0.73 -13.20 -2.49
CA LEU A 57 1.34 -11.98 -1.93
C LEU A 57 2.84 -11.90 -2.26
N GLN A 58 3.55 -13.02 -2.17
CA GLN A 58 4.96 -13.09 -2.57
C GLN A 58 5.14 -12.83 -4.07
N ARG A 59 4.26 -13.38 -4.92
CA ARG A 59 4.27 -13.11 -6.36
C ARG A 59 4.03 -11.64 -6.68
N MET A 60 3.10 -10.98 -5.98
CA MET A 60 2.90 -9.53 -6.12
C MET A 60 4.19 -8.77 -5.83
N ALA A 61 4.89 -9.10 -4.75
CA ALA A 61 6.17 -8.47 -4.41
C ALA A 61 7.25 -8.71 -5.49
N GLN A 62 7.35 -9.93 -6.00
CA GLN A 62 8.30 -10.26 -7.08
C GLN A 62 8.00 -9.50 -8.38
N VAL A 63 6.72 -9.35 -8.74
CA VAL A 63 6.32 -8.54 -9.93
C VAL A 63 6.67 -7.07 -9.72
N VAL A 64 6.44 -6.51 -8.53
CA VAL A 64 6.85 -5.14 -8.18
C VAL A 64 8.36 -4.96 -8.36
N GLN A 65 9.18 -5.88 -7.83
CA GLN A 65 10.64 -5.85 -7.97
C GLN A 65 11.08 -5.99 -9.44
N ALA A 66 10.41 -6.84 -10.22
CA ALA A 66 10.71 -7.02 -11.63
C ALA A 66 10.45 -5.74 -12.45
N VAL A 67 9.34 -5.06 -12.19
CA VAL A 67 9.03 -3.76 -12.82
C VAL A 67 10.08 -2.72 -12.43
N GLU A 68 10.41 -2.63 -11.13
CA GLU A 68 11.44 -1.69 -10.64
C GLU A 68 12.79 -1.92 -11.31
N ALA A 69 13.21 -3.17 -11.45
CA ALA A 69 14.47 -3.52 -12.11
C ALA A 69 14.50 -3.04 -13.57
N ILE A 70 13.37 -3.14 -14.31
CA ILE A 70 13.29 -2.66 -15.70
C ILE A 70 13.29 -1.13 -15.73
N VAL A 71 12.51 -0.47 -14.86
CA VAL A 71 12.44 0.99 -14.79
C VAL A 71 13.79 1.61 -14.41
N ALA A 72 14.61 0.89 -13.65
CA ALA A 72 15.97 1.31 -13.33
C ALA A 72 16.96 1.20 -14.51
N MET A 73 16.63 0.45 -15.57
CA MET A 73 17.53 0.26 -16.71
C MET A 73 17.71 1.56 -17.51
N PRO A 74 18.94 2.03 -17.75
CA PRO A 74 19.20 3.26 -18.50
C PRO A 74 18.55 3.30 -19.89
N ALA A 75 18.64 2.21 -20.64
CA ALA A 75 18.07 2.11 -21.99
C ALA A 75 16.54 2.25 -21.98
N HIS A 76 15.84 1.68 -20.98
CA HIS A 76 14.41 1.86 -20.82
C HIS A 76 14.05 3.31 -20.48
N ARG A 77 14.75 3.89 -19.52
CA ARG A 77 14.52 5.29 -19.12
C ARG A 77 14.73 6.26 -20.28
N GLU A 78 15.83 6.11 -21.02
CA GLU A 78 16.12 6.92 -22.18
C GLU A 78 14.99 6.82 -23.23
N GLN A 79 14.57 5.61 -23.56
CA GLN A 79 13.50 5.37 -24.53
C GLN A 79 12.17 6.02 -24.11
N VAL A 80 11.76 5.85 -22.85
CA VAL A 80 10.50 6.40 -22.34
C VAL A 80 10.56 7.92 -22.26
N LEU A 81 11.64 8.46 -21.72
CA LEU A 81 11.77 9.91 -21.51
C LEU A 81 12.00 10.69 -22.81
N ALA A 82 12.49 10.06 -23.87
CA ALA A 82 12.66 10.72 -25.17
C ALA A 82 11.34 11.32 -25.71
N THR A 83 10.21 10.67 -25.44
CA THR A 83 8.88 11.09 -25.92
C THR A 83 8.00 11.69 -24.82
N ALA A 84 8.46 11.69 -23.58
CA ALA A 84 7.69 12.22 -22.45
C ALA A 84 7.61 13.77 -22.46
N PRO A 85 6.61 14.38 -21.80
CA PRO A 85 6.53 15.83 -21.62
C PRO A 85 7.76 16.43 -20.93
N ALA A 86 8.00 17.72 -21.12
CA ALA A 86 9.16 18.43 -20.60
C ALA A 86 9.30 18.29 -19.06
N THR A 87 8.19 18.31 -18.34
CA THR A 87 8.15 18.12 -16.88
C THR A 87 8.63 16.73 -16.43
N ALA A 88 8.49 15.70 -17.27
CA ALA A 88 9.00 14.36 -17.01
C ALA A 88 10.49 14.21 -17.36
N ARG A 89 11.07 15.13 -18.15
CA ARG A 89 12.46 15.08 -18.61
C ARG A 89 13.44 15.85 -17.72
N VAL A 90 13.02 16.26 -16.53
CA VAL A 90 13.91 16.93 -15.57
C VAL A 90 15.10 16.01 -15.27
N ALA A 91 16.31 16.57 -15.39
CA ALA A 91 17.55 15.81 -15.16
C ALA A 91 17.79 15.56 -13.67
N ALA A 92 18.54 14.48 -13.38
CA ALA A 92 19.06 14.18 -12.04
C ALA A 92 17.98 14.11 -10.93
N VAL A 93 16.79 13.59 -11.24
CA VAL A 93 15.77 13.32 -10.23
C VAL A 93 16.21 12.13 -9.38
N ALA A 94 16.52 12.38 -8.10
CA ALA A 94 16.93 11.36 -7.15
C ALA A 94 15.77 10.79 -6.32
N ALA A 95 14.64 11.50 -6.22
CA ALA A 95 13.43 11.03 -5.59
C ALA A 95 12.89 9.79 -6.31
N GLN A 96 12.42 8.81 -5.53
CA GLN A 96 11.92 7.53 -6.05
C GLN A 96 10.40 7.53 -6.24
N SER A 97 9.72 8.52 -5.71
CA SER A 97 8.25 8.68 -5.65
C SER A 97 7.56 7.74 -4.68
N VAL A 98 6.80 8.34 -3.77
CA VAL A 98 6.01 7.61 -2.77
C VAL A 98 4.75 7.02 -3.40
N PHE A 99 4.31 5.89 -2.84
CA PHE A 99 3.02 5.25 -3.09
C PHE A 99 2.68 4.92 -4.52
N PHE A 100 3.46 4.07 -5.14
CA PHE A 100 2.93 3.35 -6.28
C PHE A 100 1.85 2.36 -5.85
N GLY A 101 0.74 2.34 -6.56
CA GLY A 101 -0.29 1.32 -6.42
C GLY A 101 -0.22 0.37 -7.60
N TYR A 102 0.20 -0.85 -7.35
CA TYR A 102 0.15 -1.93 -8.33
C TYR A 102 -1.17 -2.66 -8.16
N ASP A 103 -2.03 -2.59 -9.16
CA ASP A 103 -3.36 -3.18 -9.11
C ASP A 103 -3.36 -4.56 -9.79
N PHE A 104 -3.80 -5.57 -9.05
CA PHE A 104 -3.82 -6.96 -9.50
C PHE A 104 -5.24 -7.52 -9.50
N HIS A 105 -5.55 -8.36 -10.49
CA HIS A 105 -6.64 -9.31 -10.40
C HIS A 105 -6.14 -10.67 -9.95
N LEU A 106 -6.99 -11.38 -9.23
CA LEU A 106 -6.74 -12.75 -8.78
C LEU A 106 -7.94 -13.61 -9.20
N ASP A 107 -7.72 -14.46 -10.20
CA ASP A 107 -8.74 -15.35 -10.76
C ASP A 107 -8.30 -16.81 -10.64
N GLN A 108 -8.99 -17.60 -9.81
CA GLN A 108 -8.70 -19.02 -9.59
C GLN A 108 -7.21 -19.30 -9.30
N GLY A 109 -6.59 -18.51 -8.44
CA GLY A 109 -5.17 -18.61 -8.10
C GLY A 109 -4.20 -17.95 -9.11
N ARG A 110 -4.68 -17.54 -10.29
CA ARG A 110 -3.88 -16.79 -11.26
C ARG A 110 -3.85 -15.30 -10.88
N LEU A 111 -2.65 -14.78 -10.74
CA LEU A 111 -2.40 -13.37 -10.44
C LEU A 111 -2.01 -12.61 -11.71
N GLY A 112 -2.60 -11.43 -11.95
CA GLY A 112 -2.23 -10.58 -13.08
C GLY A 112 -2.22 -9.11 -12.73
N LEU A 113 -1.11 -8.44 -13.03
CA LEU A 113 -0.94 -6.99 -12.92
C LEU A 113 -1.73 -6.29 -14.02
N ILE A 114 -2.74 -5.51 -13.64
CA ILE A 114 -3.63 -4.86 -14.59
C ILE A 114 -3.36 -3.36 -14.77
N GLU A 115 -2.72 -2.71 -13.79
CA GLU A 115 -2.44 -1.28 -13.82
C GLU A 115 -1.40 -0.91 -12.76
N ILE A 116 -0.62 0.17 -13.02
CA ILE A 116 0.26 0.82 -12.04
C ILE A 116 -0.18 2.28 -11.94
N ASN A 117 -0.38 2.74 -10.70
CA ASN A 117 -0.76 4.11 -10.38
C ASN A 117 0.34 4.77 -9.56
N THR A 118 0.77 5.98 -9.92
CA THR A 118 1.82 6.69 -9.18
C THR A 118 1.32 7.47 -7.96
N ASN A 119 0.04 7.85 -7.94
CA ASN A 119 -0.57 8.59 -6.82
C ASN A 119 -1.68 7.79 -6.12
N ALA A 120 -1.39 6.52 -5.84
CA ALA A 120 -2.36 5.61 -5.23
C ALA A 120 -2.86 6.14 -3.87
N GLY A 121 -4.18 6.25 -3.73
CA GLY A 121 -4.82 6.63 -2.49
C GLY A 121 -5.34 5.42 -1.71
N GLY A 122 -5.65 5.66 -0.42
CA GLY A 122 -6.25 4.68 0.47
C GLY A 122 -5.31 4.11 1.52
N ALA A 123 -4.02 4.42 1.51
CA ALA A 123 -3.06 3.85 2.44
C ALA A 123 -3.40 4.16 3.91
N MET A 124 -3.65 5.44 4.24
CA MET A 124 -4.04 5.84 5.60
C MET A 124 -5.45 5.39 5.96
N LEU A 125 -6.37 5.34 5.00
CA LEU A 125 -7.71 4.79 5.23
C LEU A 125 -7.63 3.30 5.60
N ASN A 126 -6.76 2.53 4.94
CA ASN A 126 -6.52 1.13 5.30
C ASN A 126 -5.90 0.97 6.69
N ALA A 127 -5.04 1.88 7.13
CA ALA A 127 -4.51 1.88 8.49
C ALA A 127 -5.63 2.07 9.53
N VAL A 128 -6.55 3.01 9.30
CA VAL A 128 -7.71 3.22 10.17
C VAL A 128 -8.64 2.01 10.14
N LEU A 129 -8.91 1.46 8.95
CA LEU A 129 -9.73 0.26 8.78
C LEU A 129 -9.16 -0.93 9.57
N ALA A 130 -7.84 -1.13 9.52
CA ALA A 130 -7.18 -2.21 10.26
C ALA A 130 -7.37 -2.11 11.79
N ARG A 131 -7.47 -0.88 12.34
CA ARG A 131 -7.75 -0.66 13.76
C ARG A 131 -9.19 -0.96 14.15
N ALA A 132 -10.12 -0.89 13.21
CA ALA A 132 -11.55 -1.08 13.43
C ALA A 132 -12.04 -2.51 13.14
N GLN A 133 -11.17 -3.38 12.64
CA GLN A 133 -11.53 -4.78 12.38
C GLN A 133 -11.69 -5.57 13.68
N ARG A 134 -12.69 -6.47 13.66
CA ARG A 134 -12.96 -7.44 14.74
C ARG A 134 -13.12 -8.82 14.14
N SER A 135 -12.62 -9.83 14.84
CA SER A 135 -12.89 -11.23 14.51
C SER A 135 -13.93 -11.81 15.45
N CYS A 136 -14.64 -12.84 15.01
CA CYS A 136 -15.66 -13.50 15.84
C CYS A 136 -15.08 -14.60 16.72
N CYS A 137 -13.84 -15.03 16.48
CA CYS A 137 -13.24 -16.17 17.20
C CYS A 137 -11.70 -16.08 17.23
N ALA A 138 -11.13 -16.68 18.26
CA ALA A 138 -9.69 -16.69 18.52
C ALA A 138 -8.86 -17.27 17.35
N ALA A 139 -9.40 -18.22 16.59
CA ALA A 139 -8.71 -18.77 15.43
C ALA A 139 -8.46 -17.75 14.32
N MET A 140 -9.33 -16.75 14.20
CA MET A 140 -9.22 -15.69 13.20
C MET A 140 -8.51 -14.44 13.74
N ASP A 141 -8.33 -14.34 15.05
CA ASP A 141 -7.66 -13.22 15.70
C ASP A 141 -6.23 -13.01 15.21
N SER A 142 -5.53 -14.12 14.91
CA SER A 142 -4.16 -14.06 14.37
C SER A 142 -4.04 -13.35 13.03
N LEU A 143 -5.13 -13.26 12.28
CA LEU A 143 -5.15 -12.61 10.97
C LEU A 143 -5.40 -11.09 11.05
N VAL A 144 -5.92 -10.59 12.18
CA VAL A 144 -6.20 -9.16 12.36
C VAL A 144 -4.89 -8.42 12.64
N PRO A 145 -4.55 -7.35 11.88
CA PRO A 145 -3.37 -6.55 12.13
C PRO A 145 -3.36 -5.97 13.55
N THR A 146 -2.23 -6.04 14.20
CA THR A 146 -2.07 -5.47 15.54
C THR A 146 -1.95 -3.94 15.49
N ARG A 147 -2.21 -3.27 16.62
CA ARG A 147 -1.94 -1.83 16.74
C ARG A 147 -0.47 -1.51 16.48
N ALA A 148 0.45 -2.37 16.93
CA ALA A 148 1.89 -2.21 16.70
C ALA A 148 2.23 -2.30 15.21
N SER A 149 1.66 -3.24 14.45
CA SER A 149 1.89 -3.36 13.02
C SER A 149 1.35 -2.16 12.24
N VAL A 150 0.20 -1.60 12.64
CA VAL A 150 -0.34 -0.37 12.04
C VAL A 150 0.54 0.84 12.38
N ALA A 151 1.00 0.99 13.62
CA ALA A 151 1.90 2.06 14.01
C ALA A 151 3.25 1.98 13.26
N LEU A 152 3.78 0.77 13.06
CA LEU A 152 4.98 0.56 12.25
C LEU A 152 4.76 0.95 10.78
N PHE A 153 3.60 0.62 10.23
CA PHE A 153 3.24 1.06 8.89
C PHE A 153 3.21 2.58 8.78
N GLU A 154 2.57 3.28 9.73
CA GLU A 154 2.54 4.75 9.78
C GLU A 154 3.94 5.36 9.89
N GLN A 155 4.80 4.77 10.72
CA GLN A 155 6.20 5.20 10.81
C GLN A 155 6.93 5.07 9.47
N ARG A 156 6.75 3.95 8.77
CA ARG A 156 7.31 3.74 7.43
C ARG A 156 6.80 4.76 6.42
N LEU A 157 5.52 5.16 6.50
CA LEU A 157 4.99 6.20 5.64
C LEU A 157 5.76 7.52 5.82
N VAL A 158 5.97 7.96 7.06
CA VAL A 158 6.75 9.18 7.34
C VAL A 158 8.20 9.04 6.89
N ASP A 159 8.80 7.87 7.12
CA ASP A 159 10.20 7.63 6.74
C ASP A 159 10.41 7.61 5.22
N MET A 160 9.40 7.20 4.44
CA MET A 160 9.42 7.35 2.97
C MET A 160 9.58 8.82 2.58
N PHE A 161 8.75 9.73 3.10
CA PHE A 161 8.83 11.16 2.80
C PHE A 161 10.16 11.78 3.26
N ARG A 162 10.65 11.39 4.43
CA ARG A 162 11.98 11.81 4.92
C ARG A 162 13.10 11.29 4.01
N ARG A 163 12.94 10.08 3.45
CA ARG A 163 13.90 9.51 2.50
C ARG A 163 13.88 10.26 1.18
N GLU A 164 12.70 10.58 0.62
CA GLU A 164 12.56 11.41 -0.59
C GLU A 164 13.30 12.75 -0.45
N TRP A 165 13.15 13.39 0.71
CA TRP A 165 13.88 14.61 1.05
C TRP A 165 15.39 14.40 1.06
N ARG A 166 15.87 13.39 1.78
CA ARG A 166 17.32 13.11 1.86
C ARG A 166 17.95 12.77 0.51
N LEU A 167 17.26 12.02 -0.32
CA LEU A 167 17.71 11.68 -1.67
C LEU A 167 17.81 12.92 -2.56
N SER A 168 16.83 13.81 -2.47
CA SER A 168 16.76 15.01 -3.31
C SER A 168 17.60 16.18 -2.77
N ARG A 169 17.93 16.19 -1.48
CA ARG A 169 18.67 17.26 -0.77
C ARG A 169 19.76 16.67 0.13
N PRO A 170 20.77 16.02 -0.46
CA PRO A 170 21.86 15.44 0.34
C PRO A 170 22.57 16.54 1.15
N GLY A 171 22.76 16.32 2.44
CA GLY A 171 23.40 17.26 3.36
C GLY A 171 22.55 18.46 3.79
N ALA A 172 21.31 18.59 3.32
CA ALA A 172 20.40 19.63 3.79
C ALA A 172 19.91 19.37 5.22
N ARG A 173 19.29 20.39 5.82
CA ARG A 173 18.57 20.24 7.10
C ARG A 173 17.50 19.15 7.00
N PRO A 174 17.05 18.60 8.11
CA PRO A 174 15.90 17.69 8.10
C PRO A 174 14.66 18.31 7.45
N LEU A 175 13.83 17.47 6.80
CA LEU A 175 12.51 17.85 6.29
C LEU A 175 11.70 18.51 7.41
N ALA A 176 11.09 19.65 7.13
CA ALA A 176 10.30 20.39 8.12
C ALA A 176 8.87 20.68 7.66
N THR A 177 8.65 20.87 6.34
CA THR A 177 7.34 21.31 5.83
C THR A 177 6.88 20.47 4.65
N ILE A 178 5.61 20.03 4.69
CA ILE A 178 4.98 19.25 3.61
C ILE A 178 3.66 19.91 3.22
N ALA A 179 3.44 20.07 1.91
CA ALA A 179 2.12 20.37 1.37
C ALA A 179 1.52 19.11 0.72
N ILE A 180 0.29 18.74 1.09
CA ILE A 180 -0.52 17.73 0.43
C ILE A 180 -1.37 18.47 -0.60
N VAL A 181 -1.13 18.22 -1.89
CA VAL A 181 -1.69 19.06 -2.97
C VAL A 181 -2.62 18.25 -3.85
N ASP A 182 -3.86 18.72 -3.99
CA ASP A 182 -4.84 18.22 -4.95
C ASP A 182 -5.76 19.38 -5.39
N GLU A 183 -6.44 19.23 -6.53
CA GLU A 183 -7.43 20.20 -7.00
C GLU A 183 -8.65 20.21 -6.09
N VAL A 184 -9.05 21.39 -5.61
CA VAL A 184 -10.19 21.57 -4.71
C VAL A 184 -10.24 20.48 -3.64
N PRO A 185 -9.23 20.35 -2.78
CA PRO A 185 -9.00 19.14 -1.95
C PRO A 185 -10.22 18.72 -1.15
N ALA A 186 -10.98 19.66 -0.59
CA ALA A 186 -12.18 19.39 0.22
C ALA A 186 -13.30 18.68 -0.57
N GLN A 187 -13.30 18.77 -1.90
CA GLN A 187 -14.27 18.10 -2.77
C GLN A 187 -13.81 16.71 -3.21
N GLN A 188 -12.53 16.38 -3.04
CA GLN A 188 -12.00 15.08 -3.42
C GLN A 188 -12.61 13.96 -2.57
N TYR A 189 -12.90 12.82 -3.20
CA TYR A 189 -13.44 11.64 -2.48
C TYR A 189 -12.52 11.21 -1.34
N LEU A 190 -11.19 11.26 -1.58
CA LEU A 190 -10.16 10.88 -0.61
C LEU A 190 -9.71 12.03 0.31
N TYR A 191 -10.45 13.13 0.40
CA TYR A 191 -10.13 14.22 1.31
C TYR A 191 -9.89 13.79 2.77
N PRO A 192 -10.66 12.81 3.32
CA PRO A 192 -10.35 12.27 4.65
C PRO A 192 -8.92 11.74 4.78
N GLU A 193 -8.39 11.12 3.74
CA GLU A 193 -7.01 10.63 3.74
C GLU A 193 -5.99 11.76 3.80
N PHE A 194 -6.26 12.90 3.15
CA PHE A 194 -5.36 14.07 3.21
C PHE A 194 -5.24 14.60 4.64
N LEU A 195 -6.36 14.67 5.35
CA LEU A 195 -6.37 15.06 6.76
C LEU A 195 -5.63 14.06 7.66
N LEU A 196 -5.80 12.75 7.41
CA LEU A 196 -5.07 11.71 8.13
C LEU A 196 -3.56 11.82 7.90
N PHE A 197 -3.10 12.07 6.67
CA PHE A 197 -1.69 12.33 6.39
C PHE A 197 -1.18 13.61 7.04
N GLN A 198 -1.97 14.69 7.01
CA GLN A 198 -1.62 15.94 7.68
C GLN A 198 -1.37 15.68 9.17
N ARG A 199 -2.29 15.00 9.86
CA ARG A 199 -2.14 14.64 11.27
C ARG A 199 -0.96 13.71 11.53
N LEU A 200 -0.75 12.72 10.65
CA LEU A 200 0.41 11.83 10.74
C LEU A 200 1.71 12.62 10.71
N PHE A 201 1.88 13.53 9.76
CA PHE A 201 3.07 14.37 9.63
C PHE A 201 3.26 15.28 10.86
N GLU A 202 2.19 15.92 11.33
CA GLU A 202 2.21 16.78 12.52
C GLU A 202 2.64 16.02 13.78
N ARG A 203 2.12 14.80 14.00
CA ARG A 203 2.55 13.93 15.12
C ARG A 203 4.03 13.58 15.08
N HIS A 204 4.61 13.55 13.89
CA HIS A 204 6.03 13.27 13.67
C HIS A 204 6.91 14.53 13.58
N GLY A 205 6.37 15.68 14.00
CA GLY A 205 7.12 16.94 14.11
C GLY A 205 7.30 17.70 12.78
N LEU A 206 6.52 17.36 11.75
CA LEU A 206 6.51 18.08 10.48
C LEU A 206 5.34 19.08 10.47
N ARG A 207 5.53 20.23 9.86
CA ARG A 207 4.41 21.15 9.57
C ARG A 207 3.77 20.71 8.27
N ALA A 208 2.46 20.48 8.28
CA ALA A 208 1.76 19.99 7.11
C ALA A 208 0.55 20.86 6.77
N VAL A 209 0.30 21.08 5.49
CA VAL A 209 -0.87 21.78 4.97
C VAL A 209 -1.52 20.96 3.85
N VAL A 210 -2.83 21.09 3.70
CA VAL A 210 -3.57 20.61 2.53
C VAL A 210 -3.91 21.82 1.69
N ALA A 211 -3.55 21.83 0.41
CA ALA A 211 -3.65 22.99 -0.45
C ALA A 211 -4.16 22.66 -1.86
N ASP A 212 -4.89 23.57 -2.45
CA ASP A 212 -5.12 23.60 -3.89
C ASP A 212 -3.84 24.08 -4.60
N PRO A 213 -3.47 23.55 -5.77
CA PRO A 213 -2.28 23.99 -6.48
C PRO A 213 -2.29 25.50 -6.81
N SER A 214 -3.45 26.13 -6.97
CA SER A 214 -3.60 27.57 -7.21
C SER A 214 -3.29 28.45 -5.99
N GLU A 215 -3.25 27.87 -4.79
CA GLU A 215 -2.86 28.55 -3.54
C GLU A 215 -1.34 28.60 -3.34
N LEU A 216 -0.59 27.91 -4.22
CA LEU A 216 0.85 27.86 -4.16
C LEU A 216 1.47 29.00 -4.97
N HIS A 217 2.57 29.56 -4.46
CA HIS A 217 3.28 30.66 -5.09
C HIS A 217 4.77 30.33 -5.20
N TRP A 218 5.33 30.50 -6.40
CA TRP A 218 6.76 30.39 -6.65
C TRP A 218 7.39 31.77 -6.58
N ARG A 219 8.26 31.99 -5.60
CA ARG A 219 9.00 33.25 -5.44
C ARG A 219 10.36 32.99 -4.80
N ASP A 220 11.37 33.74 -5.21
CA ASP A 220 12.72 33.72 -4.63
C ASP A 220 13.37 32.33 -4.56
N GLY A 221 13.12 31.47 -5.56
CA GLY A 221 13.67 30.11 -5.60
C GLY A 221 13.02 29.14 -4.61
N GLN A 222 11.87 29.48 -4.05
CA GLN A 222 11.16 28.69 -3.04
C GLN A 222 9.66 28.62 -3.35
N LEU A 223 9.03 27.48 -3.09
CA LEU A 223 7.58 27.29 -3.14
C LEU A 223 6.95 27.69 -1.81
N TRP A 224 5.84 28.43 -1.86
CA TRP A 224 5.15 28.98 -0.70
C TRP A 224 3.66 28.64 -0.71
N HIS A 225 3.09 28.41 0.46
CA HIS A 225 1.67 28.44 0.74
C HIS A 225 1.43 29.52 1.80
N GLY A 226 0.84 30.65 1.40
CA GLY A 226 0.82 31.86 2.24
C GLY A 226 2.25 32.28 2.63
N GLU A 227 2.53 32.33 3.93
CA GLU A 227 3.86 32.63 4.49
C GLU A 227 4.65 31.36 4.88
N LEU A 228 4.16 30.16 4.56
CA LEU A 228 4.84 28.92 4.83
C LEU A 228 5.68 28.50 3.62
N ALA A 229 6.99 28.44 3.78
CA ALA A 229 7.90 27.85 2.81
C ALA A 229 7.70 26.32 2.79
N ILE A 230 7.51 25.75 1.60
CA ILE A 230 7.25 24.32 1.41
C ILE A 230 8.54 23.61 0.97
N ASP A 231 8.96 22.62 1.74
CA ASP A 231 10.10 21.77 1.43
C ASP A 231 9.77 20.66 0.44
N LEU A 232 8.63 20.00 0.70
CA LEU A 232 8.20 18.84 -0.05
C LEU A 232 6.70 18.92 -0.34
N VAL A 233 6.32 18.56 -1.56
CA VAL A 233 4.93 18.40 -1.96
C VAL A 233 4.61 16.91 -2.08
N TYR A 234 3.62 16.46 -1.30
CA TYR A 234 2.93 15.19 -1.54
C TYR A 234 1.87 15.43 -2.61
N ASN A 235 2.19 15.03 -3.83
CA ASN A 235 1.38 15.28 -5.01
C ASN A 235 0.23 14.26 -5.13
N ARG A 236 -1.00 14.76 -5.05
CA ARG A 236 -2.22 13.97 -5.22
C ARG A 236 -2.95 14.28 -6.52
N LEU A 237 -2.44 15.23 -7.30
CA LEU A 237 -3.04 15.70 -8.54
C LEU A 237 -3.21 14.57 -9.56
N THR A 238 -4.28 14.66 -10.32
CA THR A 238 -4.49 13.87 -11.54
C THR A 238 -3.96 14.60 -12.78
N ASP A 239 -3.50 15.84 -12.64
CA ASP A 239 -2.65 16.56 -13.58
C ASP A 239 -1.20 16.06 -13.46
N PHE A 240 -0.97 14.85 -13.95
CA PHE A 240 0.30 14.11 -13.74
C PHE A 240 1.53 14.82 -14.29
N TYR A 241 1.36 15.69 -15.27
CA TYR A 241 2.45 16.44 -15.89
C TYR A 241 2.44 17.93 -15.57
N LEU A 242 1.58 18.36 -14.65
CA LEU A 242 1.46 19.75 -14.20
C LEU A 242 1.15 20.71 -15.37
N GLU A 243 0.28 20.32 -16.27
CA GLU A 243 -0.06 21.09 -17.49
C GLU A 243 -1.18 22.09 -17.26
N GLN A 244 -2.01 21.88 -16.22
CA GLN A 244 -3.11 22.78 -15.91
C GLN A 244 -2.62 24.16 -15.46
N PRO A 245 -3.36 25.23 -15.78
CA PRO A 245 -3.00 26.60 -15.36
C PRO A 245 -2.82 26.74 -13.84
N GLY A 246 -3.65 26.07 -13.03
CA GLY A 246 -3.55 26.09 -11.57
C GLY A 246 -2.25 25.49 -11.04
N SER A 247 -1.62 24.58 -11.78
CA SER A 247 -0.35 23.95 -11.40
C SER A 247 0.90 24.77 -11.77
N ALA A 248 0.75 26.01 -12.31
CA ALA A 248 1.87 26.76 -12.86
C ALA A 248 3.00 27.02 -11.86
N ALA A 249 2.69 27.43 -10.63
CA ALA A 249 3.68 27.68 -9.59
C ALA A 249 4.41 26.38 -9.16
N LEU A 250 3.68 25.29 -9.02
CA LEU A 250 4.23 23.98 -8.70
C LEU A 250 5.11 23.44 -9.84
N ARG A 251 4.66 23.61 -11.09
CA ARG A 251 5.45 23.25 -12.29
C ARG A 251 6.76 24.00 -12.34
N GLU A 252 6.75 25.30 -12.11
CA GLU A 252 7.98 26.11 -12.10
C GLU A 252 8.91 25.70 -10.98
N ALA A 253 8.40 25.53 -9.76
CA ALA A 253 9.18 25.03 -8.63
C ALA A 253 9.81 23.66 -8.91
N TRP A 254 9.09 22.76 -9.58
CA TRP A 254 9.58 21.46 -10.01
C TRP A 254 10.69 21.57 -11.06
N LEU A 255 10.46 22.35 -12.11
CA LEU A 255 11.45 22.55 -13.19
C LEU A 255 12.74 23.20 -12.70
N GLN A 256 12.64 24.13 -11.75
CA GLN A 256 13.77 24.79 -11.10
C GLN A 256 14.38 23.98 -9.94
N GLN A 257 13.81 22.79 -9.66
CA GLN A 257 14.24 21.94 -8.54
C GLN A 257 14.20 22.67 -7.18
N GLY A 258 13.33 23.65 -7.00
CA GLY A 258 13.17 24.42 -5.75
C GLY A 258 12.28 23.74 -4.71
N VAL A 259 11.61 22.65 -5.06
CA VAL A 259 10.79 21.84 -4.15
C VAL A 259 11.04 20.36 -4.43
N VAL A 260 10.92 19.51 -3.41
CA VAL A 260 10.85 18.05 -3.62
C VAL A 260 9.40 17.68 -3.93
N LEU A 261 9.16 17.14 -5.10
CA LEU A 261 7.83 16.71 -5.54
C LEU A 261 7.76 15.18 -5.55
N THR A 262 6.81 14.60 -4.83
CA THR A 262 6.64 13.14 -4.76
C THR A 262 5.16 12.76 -4.64
N PRO A 263 4.62 11.90 -5.53
CA PRO A 263 5.23 11.45 -6.78
C PRO A 263 5.42 12.60 -7.78
N HIS A 264 6.34 12.42 -8.70
CA HIS A 264 6.73 13.44 -9.67
C HIS A 264 6.41 13.02 -11.12
N PRO A 265 6.35 13.96 -12.09
CA PRO A 265 5.99 13.68 -13.49
C PRO A 265 6.85 12.60 -14.16
N GLN A 266 8.15 12.56 -13.88
CA GLN A 266 9.04 11.53 -14.44
C GLN A 266 8.65 10.12 -13.99
N ALA A 267 8.26 9.95 -12.72
CA ALA A 267 7.78 8.66 -12.24
C ALA A 267 6.48 8.25 -12.93
N HIS A 268 5.57 9.20 -13.18
CA HIS A 268 4.35 8.89 -13.92
C HIS A 268 4.67 8.35 -15.32
N ALA A 269 5.58 8.99 -16.06
CA ALA A 269 5.99 8.52 -17.38
C ALA A 269 6.64 7.13 -17.34
N LEU A 270 7.44 6.84 -16.30
CA LEU A 270 8.22 5.61 -16.19
C LEU A 270 7.43 4.41 -15.65
N TYR A 271 6.29 4.62 -14.96
CA TYR A 271 5.54 3.55 -14.31
C TYR A 271 4.07 3.46 -14.73
N ALA A 272 3.38 4.60 -14.83
CA ALA A 272 1.92 4.61 -14.95
C ALA A 272 1.38 4.68 -16.38
N ASP A 273 2.23 4.98 -17.34
CA ASP A 273 1.85 4.93 -18.76
C ASP A 273 1.48 3.49 -19.15
N LYS A 274 0.24 3.27 -19.56
CA LYS A 274 -0.25 1.92 -19.87
C LYS A 274 0.43 1.24 -21.05
N ARG A 275 1.16 2.00 -21.89
CA ARG A 275 2.04 1.43 -22.93
C ARG A 275 3.14 0.56 -22.32
N LEU A 276 3.52 0.78 -21.05
CA LEU A 276 4.48 -0.06 -20.34
C LEU A 276 3.96 -1.47 -20.10
N LEU A 277 2.66 -1.65 -19.91
CA LEU A 277 2.07 -2.99 -19.82
C LEU A 277 2.24 -3.78 -21.13
N ALA A 278 2.25 -3.09 -22.27
CA ALA A 278 2.57 -3.72 -23.55
C ALA A 278 4.05 -4.13 -23.66
N LEU A 279 4.97 -3.36 -23.05
CA LEU A 279 6.37 -3.76 -22.92
C LEU A 279 6.52 -4.96 -21.98
N PHE A 280 5.93 -4.89 -20.79
CA PHE A 280 6.06 -5.95 -19.76
C PHE A 280 5.45 -7.28 -20.18
N SER A 281 4.54 -7.30 -21.15
CA SER A 281 3.95 -8.52 -21.73
C SER A 281 4.54 -8.93 -23.09
N ASP A 282 5.67 -8.34 -23.50
CA ASP A 282 6.36 -8.64 -24.77
C ASP A 282 7.77 -9.20 -24.49
N GLY A 283 7.88 -10.53 -24.57
CA GLY A 283 9.14 -11.23 -24.28
C GLY A 283 10.29 -10.84 -25.23
N ALA A 284 10.00 -10.53 -26.50
CA ALA A 284 11.03 -10.13 -27.46
C ALA A 284 11.59 -8.75 -27.16
N ARG A 285 10.72 -7.79 -26.82
CA ARG A 285 11.14 -6.44 -26.41
C ARG A 285 11.91 -6.44 -25.09
N LEU A 286 11.46 -7.23 -24.10
CA LEU A 286 12.16 -7.40 -22.82
C LEU A 286 13.55 -8.04 -23.05
N GLN A 287 13.67 -9.03 -23.94
CA GLN A 287 14.94 -9.61 -24.30
C GLN A 287 15.87 -8.61 -25.00
N ALA A 288 15.34 -7.81 -25.91
CA ALA A 288 16.11 -6.77 -26.59
C ALA A 288 16.63 -5.68 -25.62
N LEU A 289 15.93 -5.43 -24.52
CA LEU A 289 16.37 -4.56 -23.43
C LEU A 289 17.42 -5.23 -22.52
N GLY A 290 17.71 -6.53 -22.69
CA GLY A 290 18.65 -7.24 -21.83
C GLY A 290 18.07 -7.69 -20.49
N VAL A 291 16.74 -7.77 -20.37
CA VAL A 291 16.08 -8.25 -19.14
C VAL A 291 16.40 -9.74 -18.93
N PRO A 292 16.83 -10.17 -17.73
CA PRO A 292 17.12 -11.58 -17.43
C PRO A 292 15.94 -12.52 -17.70
N GLU A 293 16.22 -13.76 -18.10
CA GLU A 293 15.19 -14.76 -18.47
C GLU A 293 14.14 -14.96 -17.37
N ALA A 294 14.59 -15.17 -16.14
CA ALA A 294 13.67 -15.39 -15.00
C ALA A 294 12.72 -14.19 -14.77
N THR A 295 13.23 -12.96 -14.91
CA THR A 295 12.43 -11.73 -14.79
C THR A 295 11.44 -11.60 -15.96
N ARG A 296 11.88 -11.94 -17.19
CA ARG A 296 10.99 -11.95 -18.36
C ARG A 296 9.84 -12.93 -18.16
N GLN A 297 10.16 -14.16 -17.78
CA GLN A 297 9.15 -15.20 -17.58
C GLN A 297 8.15 -14.79 -16.48
N LEU A 298 8.64 -14.27 -15.34
CA LEU A 298 7.78 -13.78 -14.29
C LEU A 298 6.78 -12.72 -14.79
N LEU A 299 7.23 -11.76 -15.59
CA LEU A 299 6.34 -10.73 -16.13
C LEU A 299 5.36 -11.30 -17.16
N LEU A 300 5.80 -12.19 -18.04
CA LEU A 300 4.93 -12.84 -19.03
C LEU A 300 3.84 -13.70 -18.38
N ASP A 301 4.14 -14.31 -17.24
CA ASP A 301 3.17 -15.10 -16.47
C ASP A 301 2.17 -14.24 -15.71
N HIS A 302 2.58 -13.00 -15.32
CA HIS A 302 1.80 -12.17 -14.40
C HIS A 302 1.37 -10.81 -14.98
N VAL A 303 1.69 -10.48 -16.22
CA VAL A 303 1.14 -9.29 -16.90
C VAL A 303 0.26 -9.77 -18.05
N PRO A 304 -1.06 -9.57 -17.99
CA PRO A 304 -1.94 -9.96 -19.10
C PRO A 304 -1.46 -9.32 -20.40
N HIS A 305 -1.41 -10.12 -21.47
CA HIS A 305 -0.94 -9.65 -22.77
C HIS A 305 -1.60 -8.32 -23.13
N THR A 306 -0.79 -7.35 -23.44
CA THR A 306 -1.22 -5.98 -23.72
C THR A 306 -0.56 -5.51 -25.00
N GLU A 307 -1.31 -4.82 -25.85
CA GLU A 307 -0.78 -4.23 -27.07
C GLU A 307 -1.33 -2.81 -27.29
N ILE A 308 -0.57 -1.99 -27.99
CA ILE A 308 -1.01 -0.63 -28.34
C ILE A 308 -2.02 -0.76 -29.50
N VAL A 309 -3.17 -0.08 -29.36
CA VAL A 309 -4.19 -0.02 -30.42
C VAL A 309 -3.65 0.82 -31.58
N THR A 310 -3.60 0.24 -32.77
CA THR A 310 -3.17 0.90 -34.00
C THR A 310 -4.16 0.64 -35.11
N ALA A 311 -4.19 1.51 -36.11
CA ALA A 311 -5.04 1.33 -37.30
C ALA A 311 -4.74 -0.03 -38.01
N ALA A 312 -3.48 -0.45 -38.07
CA ALA A 312 -3.09 -1.72 -38.67
C ALA A 312 -3.62 -2.94 -37.90
N ALA A 313 -3.81 -2.83 -36.59
CA ALA A 313 -4.33 -3.92 -35.74
C ALA A 313 -5.86 -3.89 -35.61
N ALA A 314 -6.54 -2.88 -36.13
CA ALA A 314 -7.95 -2.57 -35.85
C ALA A 314 -8.92 -3.74 -36.12
N GLU A 315 -8.82 -4.40 -37.29
CA GLU A 315 -9.71 -5.51 -37.63
C GLU A 315 -9.48 -6.73 -36.74
N ARG A 316 -8.24 -7.06 -36.47
CA ARG A 316 -7.88 -8.17 -35.59
C ARG A 316 -8.34 -7.92 -34.16
N LEU A 317 -8.11 -6.73 -33.62
CA LEU A 317 -8.54 -6.34 -32.28
C LEU A 317 -10.06 -6.32 -32.16
N TRP A 318 -10.74 -5.80 -33.18
CA TRP A 318 -12.21 -5.84 -33.21
C TRP A 318 -12.74 -7.27 -33.21
N ALA A 319 -12.16 -8.17 -33.97
CA ALA A 319 -12.55 -9.58 -34.01
C ALA A 319 -12.31 -10.26 -32.64
N ALA A 320 -11.18 -9.99 -31.99
CA ALA A 320 -10.81 -10.55 -30.68
C ALA A 320 -11.42 -9.81 -29.49
N ARG A 321 -12.12 -8.69 -29.68
CA ARG A 321 -12.52 -7.75 -28.62
C ARG A 321 -13.18 -8.35 -27.39
N ARG A 322 -13.95 -9.45 -27.55
CA ARG A 322 -14.67 -10.08 -26.42
C ARG A 322 -13.74 -10.58 -25.33
N GLY A 323 -12.48 -10.90 -25.67
CA GLY A 323 -11.45 -11.30 -24.73
C GLY A 323 -10.52 -10.15 -24.31
N LEU A 324 -10.87 -8.89 -24.62
CA LEU A 324 -10.01 -7.74 -24.40
C LEU A 324 -10.69 -6.68 -23.51
N PHE A 325 -9.84 -5.91 -22.85
CA PHE A 325 -10.22 -4.70 -22.14
C PHE A 325 -9.42 -3.51 -22.71
N PHE A 326 -10.11 -2.46 -23.12
CA PHE A 326 -9.49 -1.29 -23.76
C PHE A 326 -9.34 -0.17 -22.74
N LYS A 327 -8.14 0.37 -22.61
CA LYS A 327 -7.80 1.42 -21.65
C LYS A 327 -7.12 2.59 -22.35
N PRO A 328 -7.46 3.84 -22.03
CA PRO A 328 -6.69 4.98 -22.54
C PRO A 328 -5.28 4.92 -21.95
N VAL A 329 -4.28 5.29 -22.74
CA VAL A 329 -2.87 5.29 -22.35
C VAL A 329 -2.64 6.18 -21.13
N ALA A 330 -3.15 7.40 -21.16
CA ALA A 330 -3.21 8.31 -20.03
C ALA A 330 -4.64 8.35 -19.49
N GLY A 331 -4.85 7.90 -18.25
CA GLY A 331 -6.19 7.91 -17.66
C GLY A 331 -6.20 7.30 -16.26
N TYR A 332 -7.19 7.66 -15.47
CA TYR A 332 -7.36 7.24 -14.09
C TYR A 332 -8.85 6.98 -13.77
N GLY A 333 -9.11 6.24 -12.70
CA GLY A 333 -10.45 6.01 -12.18
C GLY A 333 -11.40 5.27 -13.13
N GLY A 334 -10.89 4.47 -14.06
CA GLY A 334 -11.70 3.69 -15.01
C GLY A 334 -12.44 4.54 -16.06
N ARG A 335 -12.15 5.83 -16.17
CA ARG A 335 -12.76 6.71 -17.18
C ARG A 335 -12.32 6.28 -18.57
N ALA A 336 -13.28 6.23 -19.52
CA ALA A 336 -13.05 5.80 -20.90
C ALA A 336 -12.37 4.41 -21.03
N ALA A 337 -12.54 3.54 -20.04
CA ALA A 337 -12.09 2.16 -20.06
C ALA A 337 -13.24 1.23 -20.39
N TYR A 338 -13.06 0.36 -21.37
CA TYR A 338 -14.15 -0.40 -21.97
C TYR A 338 -13.87 -1.90 -22.00
N ARG A 339 -14.80 -2.66 -21.52
CA ARG A 339 -14.82 -4.11 -21.71
C ARG A 339 -15.25 -4.43 -23.14
N GLY A 340 -14.45 -5.18 -23.86
CA GLY A 340 -14.60 -5.34 -25.29
C GLY A 340 -15.87 -6.08 -25.75
N ASP A 341 -16.46 -6.95 -24.89
CA ASP A 341 -17.74 -7.61 -25.19
C ASP A 341 -18.94 -6.64 -25.19
N LYS A 342 -18.77 -5.46 -24.63
CA LYS A 342 -19.79 -4.39 -24.56
C LYS A 342 -19.53 -3.22 -25.51
N LEU A 343 -18.48 -3.30 -26.34
CA LEU A 343 -18.15 -2.25 -27.28
C LEU A 343 -19.20 -2.09 -28.38
N THR A 344 -19.62 -0.85 -28.61
CA THR A 344 -20.35 -0.45 -29.79
C THR A 344 -19.38 0.01 -30.88
N ARG A 345 -19.84 0.04 -32.14
CA ARG A 345 -19.02 0.56 -33.26
C ARG A 345 -18.58 2.00 -33.05
N ARG A 346 -19.45 2.85 -32.53
CA ARG A 346 -19.12 4.23 -32.22
C ARG A 346 -17.97 4.33 -31.21
N VAL A 347 -18.04 3.61 -30.10
CA VAL A 347 -16.97 3.62 -29.09
C VAL A 347 -15.67 3.05 -29.66
N TRP A 348 -15.78 2.07 -30.57
CA TRP A 348 -14.59 1.53 -31.25
C TRP A 348 -13.90 2.59 -32.13
N GLU A 349 -14.65 3.41 -32.85
CA GLU A 349 -14.11 4.54 -33.62
C GLU A 349 -13.44 5.58 -32.72
N GLU A 350 -14.02 5.87 -31.55
CA GLU A 350 -13.41 6.72 -30.53
C GLU A 350 -12.06 6.12 -30.02
N ILE A 351 -12.00 4.81 -29.80
CA ILE A 351 -10.77 4.10 -29.40
C ILE A 351 -9.71 4.21 -30.50
N LEU A 352 -10.08 4.03 -31.76
CA LEU A 352 -9.14 4.12 -32.89
C LEU A 352 -8.64 5.56 -33.15
N GLY A 353 -9.44 6.55 -32.80
CA GLY A 353 -9.07 7.97 -32.88
C GLY A 353 -8.25 8.48 -31.70
N GLY A 354 -8.12 7.69 -30.63
CA GLY A 354 -7.41 8.03 -29.41
C GLY A 354 -6.16 7.16 -29.19
N GLU A 355 -5.47 7.43 -28.08
CA GLU A 355 -4.34 6.60 -27.63
C GLU A 355 -4.82 5.56 -26.65
N TYR A 356 -4.90 4.30 -27.05
CA TYR A 356 -5.39 3.18 -26.27
C TYR A 356 -4.46 1.98 -26.27
N VAL A 357 -4.56 1.19 -25.23
CA VAL A 357 -4.04 -0.19 -25.19
C VAL A 357 -5.19 -1.18 -25.12
N ALA A 358 -4.98 -2.35 -25.73
CA ALA A 358 -5.85 -3.51 -25.63
C ALA A 358 -5.17 -4.56 -24.76
N GLN A 359 -5.72 -4.83 -23.60
CA GLN A 359 -5.20 -5.80 -22.63
C GLN A 359 -6.07 -7.05 -22.62
N ALA A 360 -5.47 -8.23 -22.59
CA ALA A 360 -6.20 -9.48 -22.40
C ALA A 360 -7.06 -9.39 -21.12
N PHE A 361 -8.34 -9.72 -21.26
CA PHE A 361 -9.29 -9.61 -20.16
C PHE A 361 -8.99 -10.68 -19.11
N MET A 362 -8.79 -10.24 -17.89
CA MET A 362 -8.62 -11.09 -16.72
C MET A 362 -9.76 -10.82 -15.75
N LEU A 363 -10.41 -11.88 -15.28
CA LEU A 363 -11.49 -11.77 -14.30
C LEU A 363 -10.93 -11.28 -12.95
N PRO A 364 -11.64 -10.37 -12.27
CA PRO A 364 -11.34 -10.06 -10.88
C PRO A 364 -11.74 -11.24 -9.98
N GLY A 365 -11.15 -11.32 -8.81
CA GLY A 365 -11.61 -12.25 -7.79
C GLY A 365 -13.00 -11.90 -7.27
N GLU A 366 -13.64 -12.84 -6.59
CA GLU A 366 -14.94 -12.65 -5.99
C GLU A 366 -14.92 -12.90 -4.49
N ARG A 367 -15.60 -12.04 -3.74
CA ARG A 367 -15.80 -12.12 -2.30
C ARG A 367 -17.30 -12.07 -2.01
N ARG A 368 -17.82 -13.08 -1.34
CA ARG A 368 -19.19 -13.04 -0.86
C ARG A 368 -19.28 -12.17 0.39
N VAL A 369 -20.15 -11.18 0.37
CA VAL A 369 -20.37 -10.26 1.49
C VAL A 369 -21.80 -10.41 2.01
N GLU A 370 -21.99 -10.22 3.32
CA GLU A 370 -23.30 -10.17 3.92
C GLU A 370 -23.95 -8.81 3.64
N ALA A 371 -25.20 -8.83 3.19
CA ALA A 371 -26.09 -7.69 3.12
C ALA A 371 -27.27 -7.96 4.06
N ALA A 372 -28.03 -6.93 4.44
CA ALA A 372 -29.04 -7.01 5.49
C ALA A 372 -30.00 -8.21 5.39
N ASP A 373 -30.36 -8.64 4.18
CA ASP A 373 -31.31 -9.74 3.95
C ASP A 373 -30.78 -10.85 3.01
N SER A 374 -29.54 -10.77 2.57
CA SER A 374 -28.97 -11.74 1.61
C SER A 374 -27.44 -11.67 1.58
N SER A 375 -26.78 -12.70 1.07
CA SER A 375 -25.38 -12.62 0.70
C SER A 375 -25.24 -12.30 -0.78
N GLN A 376 -24.29 -11.42 -1.14
CA GLN A 376 -24.01 -11.08 -2.54
C GLN A 376 -22.54 -11.28 -2.88
N ALA A 377 -22.26 -11.69 -4.10
CA ALA A 377 -20.91 -11.74 -4.62
C ALA A 377 -20.48 -10.33 -5.06
N MET A 378 -19.33 -9.87 -4.55
CA MET A 378 -18.65 -8.68 -5.00
C MET A 378 -17.34 -9.05 -5.67
N LYS A 379 -17.00 -8.32 -6.70
CA LYS A 379 -15.67 -8.37 -7.31
C LYS A 379 -14.66 -7.69 -6.41
N PHE A 380 -13.43 -8.15 -6.47
CA PHE A 380 -12.34 -7.41 -5.86
C PHE A 380 -11.12 -7.36 -6.77
N ASP A 381 -10.37 -6.29 -6.63
CA ASP A 381 -8.98 -6.21 -7.02
C ASP A 381 -8.09 -6.05 -5.80
N LEU A 382 -6.80 -6.34 -5.97
CA LEU A 382 -5.78 -6.20 -4.94
C LEU A 382 -4.88 -5.03 -5.32
N ARG A 383 -4.59 -4.15 -4.38
CA ARG A 383 -3.62 -3.07 -4.54
C ARG A 383 -2.43 -3.29 -3.64
N ALA A 384 -1.26 -3.50 -4.23
CA ALA A 384 0.00 -3.41 -3.51
C ALA A 384 0.49 -1.96 -3.52
N TYR A 385 0.58 -1.35 -2.34
CA TYR A 385 1.24 -0.07 -2.15
C TYR A 385 2.74 -0.30 -2.08
N ALA A 386 3.50 0.25 -3.01
CA ALA A 386 4.92 -0.01 -3.11
C ALA A 386 5.75 1.28 -3.06
N TYR A 387 6.95 1.17 -2.53
CA TYR A 387 7.96 2.21 -2.52
C TYR A 387 9.34 1.61 -2.73
N ALA A 388 10.09 2.14 -3.69
CA ALA A 388 11.44 1.68 -3.99
C ALA A 388 11.53 0.16 -4.24
N GLY A 389 10.58 -0.39 -5.00
CA GLY A 389 10.53 -1.82 -5.32
C GLY A 389 10.02 -2.73 -4.19
N GLN A 390 9.64 -2.17 -3.05
CA GLN A 390 9.16 -2.93 -1.90
C GLN A 390 7.69 -2.67 -1.63
N VAL A 391 6.90 -3.74 -1.46
CA VAL A 391 5.50 -3.66 -1.06
C VAL A 391 5.44 -3.24 0.42
N GLN A 392 4.74 -2.14 0.69
CA GLN A 392 4.56 -1.60 2.04
C GLN A 392 3.25 -2.06 2.68
N TRP A 393 2.22 -2.27 1.87
CA TRP A 393 0.89 -2.70 2.28
C TRP A 393 0.14 -3.33 1.12
N VAL A 394 -0.77 -4.26 1.41
CA VAL A 394 -1.73 -4.78 0.43
C VAL A 394 -3.15 -4.54 0.94
N ALA A 395 -4.01 -4.00 0.09
CA ALA A 395 -5.41 -3.84 0.36
C ALA A 395 -6.24 -4.40 -0.80
N ALA A 396 -7.46 -4.79 -0.52
CA ALA A 396 -8.45 -5.09 -1.55
C ALA A 396 -9.42 -3.92 -1.72
N ARG A 397 -10.07 -3.87 -2.88
CA ARG A 397 -11.19 -2.96 -3.14
C ARG A 397 -12.36 -3.79 -3.66
N LEU A 398 -13.45 -3.81 -2.90
CA LEU A 398 -14.66 -4.53 -3.25
C LEU A 398 -15.59 -3.63 -4.05
N TYR A 399 -16.13 -4.14 -5.17
CA TYR A 399 -16.99 -3.36 -6.06
C TYR A 399 -17.94 -4.22 -6.88
N GLN A 400 -18.93 -3.57 -7.48
CA GLN A 400 -19.77 -4.10 -8.54
C GLN A 400 -19.59 -3.26 -9.81
N GLY A 401 -19.90 -3.85 -10.95
CA GLY A 401 -19.77 -3.17 -12.24
C GLY A 401 -18.60 -3.68 -13.08
N GLN A 402 -18.15 -2.84 -14.03
CA GLN A 402 -17.08 -3.20 -14.97
C GLN A 402 -15.69 -2.82 -14.46
N THR A 403 -15.60 -1.76 -13.70
CA THR A 403 -14.35 -1.19 -13.15
C THR A 403 -14.52 -0.95 -11.67
N THR A 404 -13.40 -0.95 -10.95
CA THR A 404 -13.33 -0.62 -9.53
C THR A 404 -13.92 0.77 -9.27
N ASN A 405 -14.78 0.86 -8.28
CA ASN A 405 -15.43 2.09 -7.87
C ASN A 405 -15.76 2.07 -6.37
N PHE A 406 -15.92 3.24 -5.79
CA PHE A 406 -16.31 3.44 -4.38
C PHE A 406 -17.79 3.82 -4.23
N ARG A 407 -18.63 3.54 -5.23
CA ARG A 407 -20.07 3.85 -5.21
C ARG A 407 -20.93 2.63 -4.95
N THR A 408 -20.32 1.45 -4.90
CA THR A 408 -21.00 0.20 -4.62
C THR A 408 -21.40 0.14 -3.15
N PRO A 409 -22.70 0.01 -2.80
CA PRO A 409 -23.12 -0.18 -1.41
C PRO A 409 -22.44 -1.42 -0.80
N GLY A 410 -21.82 -1.27 0.37
CA GLY A 410 -21.06 -2.34 1.03
C GLY A 410 -19.70 -2.67 0.40
N GLY A 411 -19.33 -1.98 -0.69
CA GLY A 411 -18.01 -2.03 -1.30
C GLY A 411 -17.02 -1.06 -0.65
N GLY A 412 -15.87 -0.86 -1.28
CA GLY A 412 -14.82 0.01 -0.79
C GLY A 412 -13.53 -0.73 -0.43
N PHE A 413 -12.67 -0.10 0.35
CA PHE A 413 -11.45 -0.73 0.85
C PHE A 413 -11.77 -1.87 1.79
N ALA A 414 -11.07 -2.98 1.62
CA ALA A 414 -11.16 -4.15 2.47
C ALA A 414 -9.76 -4.60 2.89
N PRO A 415 -9.58 -5.06 4.13
CA PRO A 415 -8.32 -5.66 4.56
C PRO A 415 -8.03 -6.90 3.73
N VAL A 416 -6.74 -7.18 3.52
CA VAL A 416 -6.28 -8.44 2.95
C VAL A 416 -5.68 -9.28 4.07
N TYR A 417 -6.19 -10.49 4.24
CA TYR A 417 -5.66 -11.46 5.17
C TYR A 417 -5.07 -12.65 4.43
N SER A 418 -3.91 -13.11 4.89
CA SER A 418 -3.29 -14.32 4.38
C SER A 418 -3.46 -15.45 5.37
N THR A 419 -3.71 -16.65 4.86
CA THR A 419 -3.65 -17.84 5.70
C THR A 419 -2.21 -18.07 6.10
N VAL A 420 -2.01 -18.46 7.37
CA VAL A 420 -0.73 -18.91 7.89
C VAL A 420 -0.23 -20.07 7.02
N ASP A 421 1.04 -20.11 6.73
CA ASP A 421 1.63 -21.30 6.12
C ASP A 421 1.51 -22.51 7.06
N ALA A 422 1.78 -23.71 6.54
CA ALA A 422 1.68 -24.95 7.30
C ALA A 422 2.63 -25.01 8.52
N SER A 423 3.56 -24.08 8.67
CA SER A 423 4.52 -24.00 9.78
C SER A 423 3.97 -23.30 11.03
N GLY A 424 2.77 -22.69 10.96
CA GLY A 424 2.12 -22.05 12.11
C GLY A 424 2.73 -20.72 12.54
N ASN A 425 3.65 -20.15 11.78
CA ASN A 425 4.23 -18.85 12.07
C ASN A 425 3.25 -17.74 11.66
N ALA A 426 2.88 -16.89 12.60
CA ALA A 426 2.10 -15.70 12.33
C ALA A 426 2.99 -14.68 11.58
N PHE A 427 3.01 -14.77 10.24
CA PHE A 427 3.72 -13.77 9.44
C PHE A 427 3.02 -12.42 9.56
N SER A 428 3.80 -11.41 9.89
CA SER A 428 3.35 -10.03 9.72
C SER A 428 3.01 -9.81 8.26
N HIS A 429 1.85 -9.27 7.97
CA HIS A 429 1.24 -9.16 6.65
C HIS A 429 1.96 -8.22 5.66
N TYR A 430 3.25 -7.99 5.81
CA TYR A 430 3.98 -6.97 5.09
C TYR A 430 5.20 -7.54 4.39
N GLY A 431 5.03 -7.75 3.11
CA GLY A 431 6.07 -7.91 2.10
C GLY A 431 7.20 -8.88 2.47
N GLY A 432 7.23 -10.02 1.87
CA GLY A 432 8.13 -11.17 1.89
C GLY A 432 9.58 -11.07 2.37
N GLU A 433 10.03 -9.90 2.84
CA GLU A 433 11.42 -9.67 3.27
C GLU A 433 11.57 -9.29 4.75
N HIS A 434 10.47 -9.12 5.51
CA HIS A 434 10.56 -8.73 6.92
C HIS A 434 9.45 -9.35 7.77
N ALA A 435 9.78 -9.71 9.01
CA ALA A 435 8.84 -10.19 10.02
C ALA A 435 9.16 -9.60 11.39
N SER A 436 8.13 -9.46 12.24
CA SER A 436 8.30 -9.17 13.67
C SER A 436 8.35 -10.48 14.46
N TYR A 437 9.37 -10.62 15.28
CA TYR A 437 9.53 -11.71 16.22
C TYR A 437 9.45 -11.16 17.64
N ILE A 438 8.43 -11.63 18.39
CA ILE A 438 8.19 -11.13 19.74
C ILE A 438 8.59 -12.19 20.74
N PHE A 439 9.44 -11.80 21.69
CA PHE A 439 9.95 -12.65 22.75
C PHE A 439 9.42 -12.18 24.10
N LEU A 440 9.06 -13.14 24.94
CA LEU A 440 8.77 -12.96 26.35
C LEU A 440 10.06 -13.26 27.14
N LEU A 441 10.46 -12.33 28.00
CA LEU A 441 11.62 -12.50 28.88
C LEU A 441 11.10 -12.69 30.31
N ASP A 442 11.41 -13.82 30.91
CA ASP A 442 11.04 -14.07 32.32
C ASP A 442 12.04 -13.44 33.31
N ASP A 443 11.68 -13.42 34.59
CA ASP A 443 12.52 -12.83 35.64
C ASP A 443 13.83 -13.63 35.88
N GLY A 444 13.89 -14.87 35.45
CA GLY A 444 15.10 -15.72 35.47
C GLY A 444 16.05 -15.44 34.30
N GLY A 445 15.65 -14.58 33.36
CA GLY A 445 16.41 -14.25 32.16
C GLY A 445 16.25 -15.30 31.05
N ALA A 446 15.32 -16.26 31.16
CA ALA A 446 14.98 -17.11 30.03
C ALA A 446 14.18 -16.34 29.00
N VAL A 447 14.34 -16.72 27.73
CA VAL A 447 13.69 -16.08 26.58
C VAL A 447 12.80 -17.12 25.91
N HIS A 448 11.55 -16.76 25.71
CA HIS A 448 10.55 -17.62 25.08
C HIS A 448 9.91 -16.87 23.90
N PRO A 449 9.58 -17.56 22.79
CA PRO A 449 8.66 -16.98 21.82
C PRO A 449 7.35 -16.60 22.52
N LEU A 450 6.81 -15.43 22.22
CA LEU A 450 5.57 -14.99 22.86
C LEU A 450 4.42 -15.95 22.49
N PRO A 451 3.74 -16.58 23.47
CA PRO A 451 2.59 -17.40 23.17
C PRO A 451 1.52 -16.62 22.40
N HIS A 452 0.99 -17.19 21.34
CA HIS A 452 0.05 -16.51 20.44
C HIS A 452 -1.16 -15.93 21.17
N ALA A 453 -1.76 -16.67 22.11
CA ALA A 453 -2.89 -16.18 22.90
C ALA A 453 -2.54 -14.93 23.73
N LEU A 454 -1.31 -14.89 24.28
CA LEU A 454 -0.82 -13.73 25.02
C LEU A 454 -0.53 -12.54 24.10
N TYR A 455 0.03 -12.79 22.92
CA TYR A 455 0.23 -11.78 21.89
C TYR A 455 -1.08 -11.11 21.46
N VAL A 456 -2.12 -11.90 21.21
CA VAL A 456 -3.45 -11.38 20.84
C VAL A 456 -4.05 -10.53 21.95
N ALA A 457 -4.01 -11.00 23.20
CA ALA A 457 -4.54 -10.27 24.34
C ALA A 457 -3.78 -8.94 24.57
N LEU A 458 -2.45 -8.94 24.45
CA LEU A 458 -1.62 -7.73 24.52
C LEU A 458 -1.97 -6.73 23.40
N ALA A 459 -2.10 -7.21 22.16
CA ALA A 459 -2.42 -6.39 21.01
C ALA A 459 -3.81 -5.73 21.11
N ARG A 460 -4.75 -6.39 21.77
CA ARG A 460 -6.14 -5.94 21.91
C ARG A 460 -6.41 -5.19 23.20
N GLN A 461 -5.44 -5.16 24.14
CA GLN A 461 -5.66 -4.67 25.51
C GLN A 461 -6.82 -5.41 26.21
N GLU A 462 -7.03 -6.66 25.88
CA GLU A 462 -8.02 -7.52 26.51
C GLU A 462 -7.50 -7.97 27.89
N ALA A 463 -8.43 -8.26 28.80
CA ALA A 463 -8.06 -8.84 30.09
C ALA A 463 -7.42 -10.22 29.90
N LEU A 464 -6.23 -10.38 30.43
CA LEU A 464 -5.53 -11.65 30.47
C LEU A 464 -6.14 -12.61 31.51
N ALA A 465 -5.78 -13.89 31.41
CA ALA A 465 -6.22 -14.84 32.42
C ALA A 465 -5.83 -14.37 33.84
N PRO A 466 -6.72 -14.50 34.85
CA PRO A 466 -6.45 -14.05 36.22
C PRO A 466 -5.15 -14.60 36.82
N SER A 467 -4.66 -15.73 36.31
CA SER A 467 -3.39 -16.33 36.70
C SER A 467 -2.15 -15.49 36.40
N LEU A 468 -2.29 -14.47 35.54
CA LEU A 468 -1.22 -13.54 35.17
C LEU A 468 -1.34 -12.20 35.91
N GLY A 469 -2.38 -12.01 36.73
CA GLY A 469 -2.62 -10.77 37.48
C GLY A 469 -1.48 -10.45 38.45
N GLY A 470 -1.06 -9.20 38.45
CA GLY A 470 0.03 -8.70 39.28
C GLY A 470 1.44 -8.99 38.75
N GLN A 471 1.56 -9.55 37.54
CA GLN A 471 2.86 -9.82 36.90
C GLN A 471 3.30 -8.65 36.02
N THR A 472 4.61 -8.51 35.89
CA THR A 472 5.23 -7.62 34.91
C THR A 472 5.82 -8.48 33.79
N LEU A 473 5.41 -8.19 32.54
CA LEU A 473 5.95 -8.88 31.38
C LEU A 473 7.01 -8.00 30.72
N ARG A 474 8.15 -8.58 30.44
CA ARG A 474 9.21 -7.98 29.63
C ARG A 474 9.13 -8.54 28.22
N LEU A 475 8.89 -7.69 27.24
CA LEU A 475 8.76 -8.10 25.85
C LEU A 475 9.82 -7.43 24.98
N ALA A 476 10.38 -8.21 24.07
CA ALA A 476 11.21 -7.72 22.98
C ALA A 476 10.50 -7.98 21.66
N ASP A 477 10.35 -6.96 20.83
CA ASP A 477 9.87 -7.06 19.45
C ASP A 477 11.02 -6.75 18.52
N TRP A 478 11.45 -7.76 17.79
CA TRP A 478 12.53 -7.66 16.81
C TRP A 478 11.97 -7.66 15.41
N TYR A 479 12.20 -6.59 14.71
CA TYR A 479 11.90 -6.46 13.30
C TYR A 479 13.07 -7.01 12.47
N VAL A 480 12.81 -8.07 11.71
CA VAL A 480 13.83 -8.90 11.08
C VAL A 480 13.63 -8.90 9.58
N ARG A 481 14.70 -8.67 8.82
CA ARG A 481 14.70 -8.90 7.39
C ARG A 481 14.80 -10.39 7.12
N LEU A 482 13.97 -10.88 6.20
CA LEU A 482 13.97 -12.25 5.74
C LEU A 482 14.70 -12.35 4.39
N LYS A 483 15.37 -13.48 4.17
CA LYS A 483 15.86 -13.92 2.88
C LYS A 483 15.33 -15.31 2.61
N ASP A 484 14.68 -15.50 1.49
CA ASP A 484 14.03 -16.77 1.12
C ASP A 484 13.04 -17.28 2.20
N GLY A 485 12.40 -16.35 2.94
CA GLY A 485 11.47 -16.64 4.03
C GLY A 485 12.13 -16.91 5.38
N GLU A 486 13.45 -16.96 5.47
CA GLU A 486 14.21 -17.21 6.71
C GLU A 486 14.82 -15.91 7.26
N PRO A 487 14.94 -15.79 8.60
CA PRO A 487 15.57 -14.64 9.23
C PRO A 487 17.02 -14.42 8.76
N GLU A 488 17.31 -13.23 8.24
CA GLU A 488 18.66 -12.85 7.78
C GLU A 488 19.32 -11.83 8.71
N THR A 489 18.61 -10.75 9.04
CA THR A 489 19.19 -9.64 9.78
C THR A 489 18.14 -8.94 10.64
N VAL A 490 18.44 -8.70 11.91
CA VAL A 490 17.63 -7.83 12.77
C VAL A 490 17.81 -6.38 12.33
N VAL A 491 16.71 -5.76 11.92
CA VAL A 491 16.69 -4.38 11.39
C VAL A 491 16.42 -3.37 12.49
N ASN A 492 15.54 -3.74 13.43
CA ASN A 492 15.16 -2.90 14.55
C ASN A 492 14.81 -3.77 15.77
N GLU A 493 15.10 -3.25 16.95
CA GLU A 493 14.79 -3.87 18.22
C GLU A 493 13.98 -2.89 19.06
N THR A 494 12.83 -3.34 19.56
CA THR A 494 11.96 -2.56 20.45
C THR A 494 11.71 -3.37 21.73
N TYR A 495 11.70 -2.70 22.86
CA TYR A 495 11.56 -3.32 24.18
C TYR A 495 10.48 -2.60 24.97
N GLY A 496 9.64 -3.37 25.67
CA GLY A 496 8.54 -2.85 26.46
C GLY A 496 8.33 -3.59 27.77
N LEU A 497 7.92 -2.84 28.82
CA LEU A 497 7.41 -3.37 30.06
C LEU A 497 5.89 -3.25 30.07
N TYR A 498 5.23 -4.32 30.45
CA TYR A 498 3.77 -4.39 30.53
C TYR A 498 3.37 -4.90 31.92
N GLU A 499 2.68 -4.09 32.68
CA GLU A 499 2.10 -4.50 33.96
C GLU A 499 0.69 -5.04 33.76
N ILE A 500 0.41 -6.16 34.38
CA ILE A 500 -0.91 -6.79 34.38
C ILE A 500 -1.55 -6.51 35.75
N ASP A 501 -2.63 -5.77 35.79
CA ASP A 501 -3.35 -5.52 37.03
C ASP A 501 -4.05 -6.80 37.53
N GLN A 502 -4.60 -6.74 38.76
CA GLN A 502 -5.28 -7.90 39.35
C GLN A 502 -6.55 -8.31 38.60
N GLN A 503 -7.09 -7.45 37.74
CA GLN A 503 -8.21 -7.73 36.86
C GLN A 503 -7.77 -8.26 35.49
N GLY A 504 -6.46 -8.49 35.30
CA GLY A 504 -5.89 -8.97 34.06
C GLY A 504 -5.74 -7.89 32.97
N ARG A 505 -5.97 -6.61 33.26
CA ARG A 505 -5.82 -5.51 32.31
C ARG A 505 -4.34 -5.15 32.17
N ILE A 506 -3.94 -4.88 30.95
CA ILE A 506 -2.56 -4.60 30.57
C ILE A 506 -2.33 -3.10 30.56
N ASN A 507 -1.34 -2.64 31.32
CA ASN A 507 -0.86 -1.26 31.29
C ASN A 507 0.56 -1.24 30.71
N VAL A 508 0.77 -0.43 29.65
CA VAL A 508 2.11 -0.21 29.12
C VAL A 508 2.87 0.68 30.09
N VAL A 509 3.91 0.17 30.70
CA VAL A 509 4.82 0.94 31.54
C VAL A 509 6.00 1.37 30.68
N LYS A 510 6.30 2.65 30.67
CA LYS A 510 7.49 3.16 29.99
C LYS A 510 8.72 2.53 30.66
N ALA A 511 9.45 1.70 29.93
CA ALA A 511 10.70 1.15 30.45
C ALA A 511 11.61 2.33 30.87
N PRO A 512 12.16 2.34 32.09
CA PRO A 512 13.15 3.32 32.47
C PRO A 512 14.31 3.26 31.47
N ALA A 513 14.81 4.39 31.02
CA ALA A 513 15.96 4.46 30.09
C ALA A 513 17.20 3.69 30.61
N ASP A 514 17.26 3.46 31.93
CA ASP A 514 18.39 2.85 32.64
C ASP A 514 18.12 1.41 33.07
N ALA A 515 17.06 0.75 32.58
CA ALA A 515 16.68 -0.61 33.03
C ALA A 515 17.71 -1.70 32.68
N GLY A 516 18.72 -1.39 31.87
CA GLY A 516 19.85 -2.29 31.57
C GLY A 516 19.47 -3.62 30.90
N TRP A 517 18.24 -3.73 30.40
CA TRP A 517 17.74 -4.93 29.75
C TRP A 517 17.21 -4.62 28.33
N PRO A 518 17.15 -5.59 27.41
CA PRO A 518 17.66 -6.94 27.62
C PRO A 518 19.17 -6.93 27.81
N THR A 519 19.63 -7.81 28.68
CA THR A 519 21.06 -8.05 28.87
C THR A 519 21.69 -8.62 27.60
N VAL A 520 23.01 -8.57 27.50
CA VAL A 520 23.74 -9.19 26.38
C VAL A 520 23.41 -10.67 26.27
N ALA A 521 23.28 -11.38 27.38
CA ALA A 521 22.94 -12.79 27.41
C ALA A 521 21.51 -13.06 26.91
N GLU A 522 20.53 -12.21 27.24
CA GLU A 522 19.16 -12.32 26.75
C GLU A 522 19.09 -12.06 25.25
N ARG A 523 19.82 -11.06 24.74
CA ARG A 523 19.93 -10.79 23.29
C ARG A 523 20.54 -11.95 22.53
N GLU A 524 21.57 -12.58 23.06
CA GLU A 524 22.18 -13.77 22.43
C GLU A 524 21.21 -14.94 22.41
N ARG A 525 20.41 -15.16 23.47
CA ARG A 525 19.37 -16.19 23.46
C ARG A 525 18.30 -15.91 22.42
N MET A 526 17.83 -14.66 22.29
CA MET A 526 16.89 -14.27 21.23
C MET A 526 17.48 -14.52 19.84
N ARG A 527 18.76 -14.17 19.63
CA ARG A 527 19.46 -14.47 18.37
C ARG A 527 19.53 -15.97 18.11
N THR A 528 19.87 -16.76 19.11
CA THR A 528 19.92 -18.22 18.99
C THR A 528 18.54 -18.79 18.61
N LEU A 529 17.46 -18.33 19.26
CA LEU A 529 16.10 -18.76 18.92
C LEU A 529 15.68 -18.35 17.51
N LEU A 530 16.12 -17.17 17.06
CA LEU A 530 15.74 -16.62 15.77
C LEU A 530 16.52 -17.26 14.61
N PHE A 531 17.81 -17.51 14.79
CA PHE A 531 18.75 -17.99 13.78
C PHE A 531 19.19 -19.45 14.00
N ALA A 532 18.50 -20.19 14.87
CA ALA A 532 18.79 -21.61 15.07
C ALA A 532 18.60 -22.38 13.76
N ASP A 533 19.65 -23.05 13.34
CA ASP A 533 19.64 -23.89 12.15
C ASP A 533 18.69 -25.08 12.37
N LYS A 534 17.60 -25.14 11.61
CA LYS A 534 16.60 -26.23 11.66
C LYS A 534 17.13 -27.56 11.09
N SER A 535 18.42 -27.64 10.76
CA SER A 535 19.05 -28.82 10.16
C SER A 535 19.35 -29.96 11.16
N THR A 536 18.93 -29.85 12.43
CA THR A 536 19.25 -30.84 13.49
C THR A 536 18.03 -31.53 14.11
N GLU A 537 16.86 -31.52 13.51
CA GLU A 537 15.77 -32.43 13.84
C GLU A 537 15.47 -33.36 12.65
N ILE A 538 16.16 -34.52 12.64
CA ILE A 538 15.79 -35.73 11.90
C ILE A 538 15.13 -36.70 12.87
#